data_dc4b96ead82009f37a69012f0d49b641
#
_entry.id   dc4b96ead82009f37a69012f0d49b641
#
_cell.length_a   1.000
_cell.length_b   1.000
_cell.length_c   1.000
_cell.angle_alpha   90.00
_cell.angle_beta   90.00
_cell.angle_gamma   90.00
#
_symmetry.space_group_name_H-M   'P 1'
#
loop_
_entity.id
_entity.type
_entity.pdbx_description
1 polymer ?
#
loop_
_entity_poly.entity_id
_entity_poly.type
_entity_poly.pdbx_seq_one_letter_code
_entity_poly.pdbx_strand_id
1 'polypeptide(L)'
;KKAVFSRLLARVKELGFTNLADGTNKDDLGEYRPGLKAKEELGVLSPLVNLRKFEIRELSRELNLATAEKPSYACLLTRLPHEKEISVSDLNLVEVAENLLIKSGYANVRARLDDRKMKLQMPFSSMQSFLSDVKFKSIVKELVALGAVEVTLDLKGLREDVLV
;
A
#
# COMPACT_ATOMS: atom_id res chain seq x y z
N LYS A 1 -3.23 3.65 -15.86
CA LYS A 1 -2.48 2.37 -15.85
C LYS A 1 -1.92 2.02 -17.25
N LYS A 2 -2.65 2.25 -18.35
CA LYS A 2 -2.15 1.98 -19.71
C LYS A 2 -0.81 2.70 -19.98
N ALA A 3 -0.69 3.98 -19.64
CA ALA A 3 0.56 4.74 -19.78
C ALA A 3 1.73 4.12 -18.99
N VAL A 4 1.48 3.61 -17.78
CA VAL A 4 2.50 2.95 -16.96
C VAL A 4 3.00 1.66 -17.62
N PHE A 5 2.07 0.79 -18.04
CA PHE A 5 2.46 -0.45 -18.71
C PHE A 5 3.17 -0.20 -20.05
N SER A 6 2.73 0.78 -20.84
CA SER A 6 3.41 1.16 -22.09
C SER A 6 4.85 1.63 -21.84
N ARG A 7 5.07 2.42 -20.78
CA ARG A 7 6.42 2.86 -20.37
C ARG A 7 7.30 1.69 -19.91
N LEU A 8 6.72 0.77 -19.12
CA LEU A 8 7.43 -0.42 -18.68
C LEU A 8 7.80 -1.34 -19.85
N LEU A 9 6.89 -1.55 -20.80
CA LEU A 9 7.17 -2.34 -22.00
C LEU A 9 8.27 -1.73 -22.88
N ALA A 10 8.30 -0.40 -23.00
CA ALA A 10 9.41 0.27 -23.68
C ALA A 10 10.74 -0.04 -22.97
N ARG A 11 10.76 0.06 -21.65
CA ARG A 11 11.95 -0.23 -20.83
C ARG A 11 12.39 -1.71 -20.92
N VAL A 12 11.42 -2.64 -20.93
CA VAL A 12 11.68 -4.08 -21.12
C VAL A 12 12.45 -4.34 -22.43
N LYS A 13 12.00 -3.70 -23.53
CA LYS A 13 12.67 -3.82 -24.84
C LYS A 13 14.07 -3.20 -24.83
N GLU A 14 14.25 -2.03 -24.24
CA GLU A 14 15.58 -1.40 -24.08
C GLU A 14 16.57 -2.28 -23.31
N LEU A 15 16.07 -3.07 -22.37
CA LEU A 15 16.87 -4.00 -21.56
C LEU A 15 17.08 -5.37 -22.24
N GLY A 16 16.56 -5.57 -23.45
CA GLY A 16 16.71 -6.82 -24.20
C GLY A 16 15.77 -7.95 -23.76
N PHE A 17 14.74 -7.65 -22.95
CA PHE A 17 13.73 -8.64 -22.56
C PHE A 17 12.57 -8.64 -23.57
N THR A 18 11.86 -9.76 -23.67
CA THR A 18 10.73 -9.94 -24.59
C THR A 18 9.38 -9.75 -23.93
N ASN A 19 9.28 -10.05 -22.64
CA ASN A 19 8.02 -10.10 -21.91
C ASN A 19 8.05 -9.24 -20.64
N LEU A 20 6.89 -8.66 -20.32
CA LEU A 20 6.59 -8.03 -19.05
C LEU A 20 5.61 -8.93 -18.28
N ALA A 21 5.87 -9.22 -17.02
CA ALA A 21 4.98 -9.95 -16.15
C ALA A 21 4.54 -9.11 -14.94
N ASP A 22 3.34 -9.38 -14.44
CA ASP A 22 2.82 -8.78 -13.21
C ASP A 22 2.45 -9.84 -12.16
N GLY A 23 2.18 -9.40 -10.92
CA GLY A 23 1.82 -10.25 -9.79
C GLY A 23 0.29 -10.46 -9.63
N THR A 24 -0.50 -10.28 -10.69
CA THR A 24 -1.95 -10.54 -10.61
C THR A 24 -2.21 -11.99 -10.26
N ASN A 25 -3.04 -12.22 -9.27
CA ASN A 25 -3.41 -13.53 -8.75
C ASN A 25 -4.92 -13.80 -8.95
N LYS A 26 -5.38 -14.99 -8.59
CA LYS A 26 -6.77 -15.43 -8.77
C LYS A 26 -7.79 -14.55 -8.01
N ASP A 27 -7.44 -14.10 -6.82
CA ASP A 27 -8.34 -13.29 -5.98
C ASP A 27 -8.55 -11.88 -6.57
N ASP A 28 -7.57 -11.38 -7.33
CA ASP A 28 -7.65 -10.09 -8.02
C ASP A 28 -8.67 -10.08 -9.16
N LEU A 29 -9.05 -11.23 -9.71
CA LEU A 29 -10.02 -11.33 -10.82
C LEU A 29 -11.45 -11.07 -10.36
N GLY A 30 -11.77 -11.26 -9.08
CA GLY A 30 -13.08 -10.98 -8.48
C GLY A 30 -13.33 -9.52 -8.18
N GLU A 31 -12.33 -8.65 -8.29
CA GLU A 31 -12.43 -7.23 -7.97
C GLU A 31 -12.51 -6.37 -9.24
N TYR A 32 -13.27 -5.27 -9.15
CA TYR A 32 -13.26 -4.26 -10.22
C TYR A 32 -11.89 -3.58 -10.29
N ARG A 33 -11.08 -3.98 -11.26
CA ARG A 33 -9.73 -3.43 -11.48
C ARG A 33 -9.59 -2.90 -12.91
N PRO A 34 -9.74 -1.59 -13.14
CA PRO A 34 -9.62 -0.98 -14.49
C PRO A 34 -8.28 -1.27 -15.19
N GLY A 35 -7.27 -1.70 -14.42
CA GLY A 35 -5.96 -2.07 -14.97
C GLY A 35 -5.91 -3.42 -15.66
N LEU A 36 -6.84 -4.34 -15.41
CA LEU A 36 -6.85 -5.69 -16.03
C LEU A 36 -6.98 -5.60 -17.54
N LYS A 37 -7.94 -4.82 -18.04
CA LYS A 37 -8.12 -4.59 -19.47
C LYS A 37 -6.88 -3.99 -20.14
N ALA A 38 -6.26 -3.01 -19.49
CA ALA A 38 -5.07 -2.35 -20.05
C ALA A 38 -3.87 -3.29 -20.17
N LYS A 39 -3.68 -4.22 -19.23
CA LYS A 39 -2.58 -5.20 -19.32
C LYS A 39 -2.84 -6.27 -20.37
N GLU A 40 -4.09 -6.73 -20.51
CA GLU A 40 -4.50 -7.69 -21.52
C GLU A 40 -4.25 -7.14 -22.94
N GLU A 41 -4.71 -5.90 -23.20
CA GLU A 41 -4.45 -5.20 -24.46
C GLU A 41 -2.96 -5.04 -24.78
N LEU A 42 -2.10 -4.99 -23.77
CA LEU A 42 -0.66 -4.79 -23.91
C LEU A 42 0.16 -6.08 -23.81
N GLY A 43 -0.49 -7.24 -23.68
CA GLY A 43 0.17 -8.54 -23.61
C GLY A 43 1.04 -8.75 -22.35
N VAL A 44 0.67 -8.11 -21.23
CA VAL A 44 1.37 -8.31 -19.95
C VAL A 44 1.00 -9.68 -19.38
N LEU A 45 1.99 -10.50 -19.08
CA LEU A 45 1.80 -11.83 -18.54
C LEU A 45 1.44 -11.79 -17.06
N SER A 46 0.63 -12.75 -16.62
CA SER A 46 0.25 -12.91 -15.19
C SER A 46 0.48 -14.36 -14.75
N PRO A 47 1.73 -14.73 -14.46
CA PRO A 47 2.07 -16.13 -14.15
C PRO A 47 1.32 -16.68 -12.92
N LEU A 48 0.92 -15.82 -11.99
CA LEU A 48 0.26 -16.19 -10.74
C LEU A 48 -1.27 -16.18 -10.83
N VAL A 49 -1.86 -15.95 -12.01
CA VAL A 49 -3.31 -15.73 -12.20
C VAL A 49 -4.18 -16.90 -11.73
N ASN A 50 -3.65 -18.11 -11.71
CA ASN A 50 -4.34 -19.32 -11.28
C ASN A 50 -4.17 -19.63 -9.79
N LEU A 51 -3.29 -18.93 -9.09
CA LEU A 51 -3.00 -19.12 -7.67
C LEU A 51 -3.76 -18.10 -6.84
N ARG A 52 -4.26 -18.51 -5.68
CA ARG A 52 -4.81 -17.62 -4.66
C ARG A 52 -3.68 -17.00 -3.83
N LYS A 53 -3.98 -15.90 -3.17
CA LYS A 53 -3.01 -15.16 -2.35
C LYS A 53 -2.40 -16.02 -1.25
N PHE A 54 -3.18 -16.90 -0.61
CA PHE A 54 -2.67 -17.80 0.42
C PHE A 54 -1.70 -18.84 -0.16
N GLU A 55 -2.00 -19.43 -1.33
CA GLU A 55 -1.12 -20.39 -2.01
C GLU A 55 0.22 -19.76 -2.40
N ILE A 56 0.16 -18.51 -2.90
CA ILE A 56 1.38 -17.73 -3.20
C ILE A 56 2.22 -17.53 -1.94
N ARG A 57 1.59 -17.26 -0.78
CA ARG A 57 2.31 -17.10 0.49
C ARG A 57 2.93 -18.42 0.96
N GLU A 58 2.23 -19.53 0.85
CA GLU A 58 2.78 -20.85 1.17
C GLU A 58 4.01 -21.17 0.32
N LEU A 59 3.89 -21.06 -1.00
CA LEU A 59 5.02 -21.21 -1.90
C LEU A 59 6.19 -20.26 -1.59
N SER A 60 5.86 -19.02 -1.21
CA SER A 60 6.90 -18.05 -0.81
C SER A 60 7.63 -18.46 0.46
N ARG A 61 6.94 -19.09 1.43
CA ARG A 61 7.57 -19.66 2.63
C ARG A 61 8.45 -20.85 2.30
N GLU A 62 7.95 -21.78 1.49
CA GLU A 62 8.73 -22.95 1.03
C GLU A 62 10.01 -22.54 0.31
N LEU A 63 9.94 -21.47 -0.49
CA LEU A 63 11.09 -20.88 -1.20
C LEU A 63 11.94 -19.95 -0.31
N ASN A 64 11.63 -19.82 0.99
CA ASN A 64 12.31 -18.94 1.93
C ASN A 64 12.42 -17.48 1.46
N LEU A 65 11.38 -16.96 0.78
CA LEU A 65 11.36 -15.57 0.34
C LEU A 65 11.07 -14.63 1.53
N ALA A 66 11.91 -13.63 1.74
CA ALA A 66 11.76 -12.63 2.81
C ALA A 66 10.44 -11.84 2.73
N THR A 67 9.75 -11.91 1.59
CA THR A 67 8.47 -11.23 1.37
C THR A 67 7.24 -12.08 1.70
N ALA A 68 7.40 -13.34 2.10
CA ALA A 68 6.30 -14.27 2.39
C ALA A 68 5.32 -13.70 3.44
N GLU A 69 5.84 -13.08 4.49
CA GLU A 69 5.05 -12.49 5.59
C GLU A 69 4.80 -10.99 5.41
N LYS A 70 5.24 -10.41 4.30
CA LYS A 70 5.06 -8.97 4.08
C LYS A 70 3.57 -8.64 3.94
N PRO A 71 3.03 -7.72 4.76
CA PRO A 71 1.65 -7.28 4.64
C PRO A 71 1.40 -6.59 3.29
N SER A 72 0.14 -6.62 2.86
CA SER A 72 -0.29 -5.93 1.65
C SER A 72 -0.12 -4.41 1.84
N TYR A 73 0.69 -3.78 1.02
CA TYR A 73 0.96 -2.34 1.12
C TYR A 73 0.57 -1.66 -0.20
N ALA A 74 -0.56 -0.94 -0.18
CA ALA A 74 -1.00 -0.21 -1.36
C ALA A 74 -0.09 1.01 -1.64
N CYS A 75 -0.05 1.46 -2.89
CA CYS A 75 0.71 2.64 -3.29
C CYS A 75 0.35 3.88 -2.43
N LEU A 76 1.35 4.69 -2.06
CA LEU A 76 1.18 5.93 -1.28
C LEU A 76 0.16 6.90 -1.90
N LEU A 77 0.01 6.90 -3.21
CA LEU A 77 -1.01 7.69 -3.91
C LEU A 77 -2.44 7.43 -3.40
N THR A 78 -2.70 6.24 -2.86
CA THR A 78 -4.01 5.91 -2.29
C THR A 78 -4.29 6.58 -0.94
N ARG A 79 -3.32 7.29 -0.38
CA ARG A 79 -3.44 8.09 0.86
C ARG A 79 -3.95 9.49 0.59
N LEU A 80 -3.85 9.94 -0.66
CA LEU A 80 -4.26 11.28 -1.09
C LEU A 80 -5.66 11.24 -1.72
N PRO A 81 -6.41 12.35 -1.71
CA PRO A 81 -7.73 12.43 -2.33
C PRO A 81 -7.66 12.18 -3.83
N HIS A 82 -8.72 11.57 -4.37
CA HIS A 82 -8.92 11.50 -5.81
C HIS A 82 -9.18 12.93 -6.37
N GLU A 83 -8.76 13.16 -7.61
CA GLU A 83 -9.04 14.39 -8.36
C GLU A 83 -8.33 15.66 -7.85
N LYS A 84 -7.44 15.54 -6.88
CA LYS A 84 -6.53 16.63 -6.48
C LYS A 84 -5.16 16.46 -7.13
N GLU A 85 -4.52 17.59 -7.41
CA GLU A 85 -3.12 17.59 -7.84
C GLU A 85 -2.23 17.02 -6.73
N ILE A 86 -1.35 16.12 -7.12
CA ILE A 86 -0.49 15.40 -6.19
C ILE A 86 0.83 16.17 -6.06
N SER A 87 1.11 16.64 -4.85
CA SER A 87 2.41 17.23 -4.54
C SER A 87 3.40 16.19 -4.02
N VAL A 88 4.67 16.33 -4.38
CA VAL A 88 5.75 15.49 -3.83
C VAL A 88 5.87 15.71 -2.32
N SER A 89 5.60 16.93 -1.83
CA SER A 89 5.64 17.23 -0.40
C SER A 89 4.58 16.46 0.39
N ASP A 90 3.38 16.27 -0.17
CA ASP A 90 2.32 15.51 0.49
C ASP A 90 2.63 14.00 0.51
N LEU A 91 3.21 13.46 -0.57
CA LEU A 91 3.69 12.08 -0.59
C LEU A 91 4.79 11.83 0.45
N ASN A 92 5.76 12.75 0.54
CA ASN A 92 6.83 12.66 1.53
C ASN A 92 6.29 12.74 2.96
N LEU A 93 5.32 13.63 3.22
CA LEU A 93 4.70 13.74 4.54
C LEU A 93 3.98 12.43 4.93
N VAL A 94 3.23 11.84 4.02
CA VAL A 94 2.58 10.54 4.23
C VAL A 94 3.60 9.44 4.49
N GLU A 95 4.65 9.36 3.69
CA GLU A 95 5.70 8.34 3.83
C GLU A 95 6.41 8.44 5.17
N VAL A 96 6.82 9.65 5.56
CA VAL A 96 7.52 9.87 6.85
C VAL A 96 6.59 9.59 8.02
N ALA A 97 5.31 9.96 7.93
CA ALA A 97 4.31 9.68 8.97
C ALA A 97 4.07 8.18 9.14
N GLU A 98 3.87 7.43 8.03
CA GLU A 98 3.70 5.97 8.10
C GLU A 98 4.97 5.29 8.65
N ASN A 99 6.16 5.73 8.22
CA ASN A 99 7.44 5.21 8.73
C ASN A 99 7.64 5.49 10.23
N LEU A 100 7.24 6.66 10.73
CA LEU A 100 7.26 6.97 12.17
C LEU A 100 6.38 5.99 12.95
N LEU A 101 5.16 5.76 12.50
CA LEU A 101 4.22 4.84 13.14
C LEU A 101 4.72 3.39 13.08
N ILE A 102 5.26 2.95 11.96
CA ILE A 102 5.83 1.61 11.79
C ILE A 102 7.01 1.40 12.74
N LYS A 103 7.93 2.37 12.84
CA LYS A 103 9.06 2.32 13.78
C LYS A 103 8.63 2.35 15.24
N SER A 104 7.46 2.91 15.51
CA SER A 104 6.84 2.90 16.85
C SER A 104 6.12 1.59 17.19
N GLY A 105 6.09 0.61 16.27
CA GLY A 105 5.49 -0.71 16.49
C GLY A 105 4.13 -0.93 15.81
N TYR A 106 3.63 0.04 15.02
CA TYR A 106 2.33 -0.04 14.35
C TYR A 106 2.50 -0.35 12.87
N ALA A 107 2.79 -1.61 12.56
CA ALA A 107 3.22 -2.04 11.21
C ALA A 107 2.13 -1.94 10.12
N ASN A 108 0.85 -2.06 10.48
CA ASN A 108 -0.27 -1.98 9.53
C ASN A 108 -1.05 -0.68 9.73
N VAL A 109 -0.49 0.41 9.23
CA VAL A 109 -1.07 1.75 9.37
C VAL A 109 -1.15 2.46 8.02
N ARG A 110 -2.12 3.37 7.88
CA ARG A 110 -2.23 4.29 6.75
C ARG A 110 -2.48 5.70 7.25
N ALA A 111 -1.68 6.63 6.77
CA ALA A 111 -1.82 8.05 7.04
C ALA A 111 -2.45 8.73 5.81
N ARG A 112 -3.78 8.89 5.80
CA ARG A 112 -4.47 9.61 4.72
C ARG A 112 -4.37 11.10 4.94
N LEU A 113 -4.00 11.82 3.89
CA LEU A 113 -3.76 13.26 3.95
C LEU A 113 -4.72 13.99 3.00
N ASP A 114 -5.43 14.99 3.51
CA ASP A 114 -6.26 15.93 2.76
C ASP A 114 -6.09 17.33 3.34
N ASP A 115 -5.59 18.28 2.55
CA ASP A 115 -5.29 19.66 2.96
C ASP A 115 -4.51 19.72 4.29
N ARG A 116 -3.47 18.90 4.41
CA ARG A 116 -2.64 18.74 5.62
C ARG A 116 -3.39 18.18 6.84
N LYS A 117 -4.66 17.78 6.72
CA LYS A 117 -5.37 17.02 7.73
C LYS A 117 -5.02 15.55 7.56
N MET A 118 -4.45 14.97 8.60
CA MET A 118 -3.98 13.58 8.58
C MET A 118 -4.95 12.68 9.32
N LYS A 119 -5.52 11.70 8.61
CA LYS A 119 -6.36 10.66 9.19
C LYS A 119 -5.60 9.35 9.27
N LEU A 120 -5.33 8.89 10.49
CA LEU A 120 -4.70 7.61 10.75
C LEU A 120 -5.73 6.49 10.66
N GLN A 121 -5.37 5.41 9.97
CA GLN A 121 -6.14 4.18 9.91
C GLN A 121 -5.21 3.03 10.32
N MET A 122 -5.65 2.21 11.26
CA MET A 122 -4.95 1.01 11.73
C MET A 122 -5.96 -0.07 12.07
N PRO A 123 -5.57 -1.35 12.19
CA PRO A 123 -6.45 -2.41 12.63
C PRO A 123 -7.09 -2.07 13.98
N PHE A 124 -8.34 -2.50 14.17
CA PHE A 124 -9.06 -2.23 15.43
C PHE A 124 -8.29 -2.77 16.65
N SER A 125 -7.66 -3.94 16.51
CA SER A 125 -6.78 -4.54 17.52
C SER A 125 -5.61 -3.63 17.95
N SER A 126 -5.10 -2.80 17.02
CA SER A 126 -3.99 -1.87 17.30
C SER A 126 -4.43 -0.53 17.89
N MET A 127 -5.70 -0.14 17.75
CA MET A 127 -6.17 1.18 18.19
C MET A 127 -6.06 1.35 19.71
N GLN A 128 -6.48 0.34 20.47
CA GLN A 128 -6.43 0.40 21.92
C GLN A 128 -4.98 0.49 22.42
N SER A 129 -4.09 -0.31 21.84
CA SER A 129 -2.66 -0.26 22.15
C SER A 129 -2.08 1.12 21.82
N PHE A 130 -2.43 1.69 20.67
CA PHE A 130 -1.97 3.01 20.23
C PHE A 130 -2.40 4.11 21.21
N LEU A 131 -3.68 4.14 21.59
CA LEU A 131 -4.22 5.16 22.50
C LEU A 131 -3.70 5.03 23.92
N SER A 132 -3.33 3.82 24.36
CA SER A 132 -2.76 3.53 25.69
C SER A 132 -1.24 3.63 25.74
N ASP A 133 -0.57 3.78 24.59
CA ASP A 133 0.89 3.87 24.52
C ASP A 133 1.37 5.15 25.19
N VAL A 134 2.36 5.02 26.07
CA VAL A 134 3.01 6.18 26.72
C VAL A 134 3.62 7.15 25.71
N LYS A 135 3.98 6.67 24.52
CA LYS A 135 4.51 7.45 23.40
C LYS A 135 3.43 8.14 22.55
N PHE A 136 2.15 7.85 22.78
CA PHE A 136 1.05 8.39 21.96
C PHE A 136 1.16 9.90 21.74
N LYS A 137 1.32 10.66 22.84
CA LYS A 137 1.41 12.14 22.76
C LYS A 137 2.65 12.62 22.00
N SER A 138 3.80 11.90 22.12
CA SER A 138 5.00 12.27 21.36
C SER A 138 4.84 11.98 19.88
N ILE A 139 4.26 10.83 19.52
CA ILE A 139 3.97 10.48 18.13
C ILE A 139 3.08 11.55 17.49
N VAL A 140 1.98 11.94 18.15
CA VAL A 140 1.08 12.99 17.64
C VAL A 140 1.81 14.33 17.48
N LYS A 141 2.66 14.73 18.46
CA LYS A 141 3.46 15.95 18.36
C LYS A 141 4.42 15.91 17.15
N GLU A 142 5.06 14.76 16.90
CA GLU A 142 5.96 14.59 15.76
C GLU A 142 5.18 14.67 14.43
N LEU A 143 4.00 14.06 14.33
CA LEU A 143 3.16 14.18 13.13
C LEU A 143 2.77 15.63 12.84
N VAL A 144 2.44 16.42 13.87
CA VAL A 144 2.16 17.85 13.73
C VAL A 144 3.43 18.62 13.32
N ALA A 145 4.58 18.30 13.93
CA ALA A 145 5.86 18.92 13.57
C ALA A 145 6.30 18.64 12.13
N LEU A 146 5.93 17.47 11.59
CA LEU A 146 6.12 17.10 10.18
C LEU A 146 5.24 17.91 9.22
N GLY A 147 4.24 18.64 9.73
CA GLY A 147 3.39 19.53 8.95
C GLY A 147 1.91 19.11 8.84
N ALA A 148 1.46 18.13 9.60
CA ALA A 148 0.04 17.87 9.74
C ALA A 148 -0.62 18.98 10.58
N VAL A 149 -1.67 19.62 10.05
CA VAL A 149 -2.42 20.66 10.80
C VAL A 149 -3.45 20.05 11.75
N GLU A 150 -3.86 18.83 11.46
CA GLU A 150 -4.82 18.05 12.26
C GLU A 150 -4.45 16.57 12.16
N VAL A 151 -4.54 15.84 13.26
CA VAL A 151 -4.35 14.39 13.31
C VAL A 151 -5.59 13.76 13.91
N THR A 152 -6.25 12.89 13.16
CA THR A 152 -7.45 12.15 13.58
C THR A 152 -7.24 10.66 13.47
N LEU A 153 -7.99 9.88 14.24
CA LEU A 153 -8.01 8.41 14.15
C LEU A 153 -9.36 7.97 13.54
N ASP A 154 -9.31 7.15 12.51
CA ASP A 154 -10.50 6.57 11.89
C ASP A 154 -10.99 5.38 12.73
N LEU A 155 -12.07 5.59 13.46
CA LEU A 155 -12.65 4.56 14.33
C LEU A 155 -13.25 3.36 13.58
N LYS A 156 -13.46 3.46 12.25
CA LYS A 156 -13.84 2.30 11.43
C LYS A 156 -12.69 1.31 11.25
N GLY A 157 -11.48 1.79 11.50
CA GLY A 157 -10.28 0.99 11.38
C GLY A 157 -9.87 0.68 9.94
N LEU A 158 -8.75 0.02 9.84
CA LEU A 158 -8.29 -0.61 8.62
C LEU A 158 -8.80 -2.06 8.64
N ARG A 159 -9.35 -2.54 7.53
CA ARG A 159 -9.68 -3.97 7.42
C ARG A 159 -8.41 -4.77 7.70
N GLU A 160 -8.49 -5.67 8.66
CA GLU A 160 -7.47 -6.71 8.81
C GLU A 160 -7.48 -7.51 7.51
N ASP A 161 -6.33 -7.63 6.86
CA ASP A 161 -6.20 -8.63 5.80
C ASP A 161 -6.49 -9.96 6.48
N VAL A 162 -7.68 -10.49 6.25
CA VAL A 162 -8.04 -11.81 6.77
C VAL A 162 -7.05 -12.76 6.12
N LEU A 163 -6.10 -13.23 6.91
CA LEU A 163 -5.24 -14.36 6.59
C LEU A 163 -6.16 -15.60 6.67
N VAL A 164 -6.93 -15.82 5.61
CA VAL A 164 -7.70 -17.04 5.39
C VAL A 164 -6.89 -17.95 4.51
#